data_23db73acc292efdf372627b9e54a8171
#
_entry.id   23db73acc292efdf372627b9e54a8171
#
_cell.length_a   1.000
_cell.length_b   1.000
_cell.length_c   1.000
_cell.angle_alpha   90.00
_cell.angle_beta   90.00
_cell.angle_gamma   90.00
#
_symmetry.space_group_name_H-M   'P 1'
#
loop_
_entity.id
_entity.type
_entity.pdbx_description
1 polymer ?
#
loop_
_entity_poly.entity_id
_entity_poly.type
_entity_poly.pdbx_seq_one_letter_code
_entity_poly.pdbx_strand_id
1 'polypeptide(L)'
;MYYLLYQNSQILLQKEGVSYQLPESDTPLLPIRHSFSLTAPSGELCVAANVLTPQLPQQSPYEWIGIRQAYDLLPASIYQVVVKGAELTYWEATTKYCGSCGSLLEQHTDISKRCPKCQREFWPALALAVIVAITRNEGKELLMVQARNFKGDYYGLVAGFVETGETLEEALQREVMEETGCRIKNIRYFGSQPWPYPSNLMVGFTAEWDGGELQLQESELRKGGWFTRETLPNIPGKVSLARKLIDAWLDSTQNPQSDTR
;
A
#
# COMPACT_ATOMS: atom_id res chain seq x y z
N MET A 1 16.05 16.97 13.80
CA MET A 1 15.66 15.58 13.52
C MET A 1 14.16 15.53 13.26
N TYR A 2 13.70 14.78 12.25
CA TYR A 2 12.27 14.68 11.94
C TYR A 2 11.59 13.59 12.77
N TYR A 3 10.38 13.87 13.25
CA TYR A 3 9.56 12.91 13.98
C TYR A 3 8.36 12.45 13.14
N LEU A 4 8.27 11.13 12.96
CA LEU A 4 7.16 10.43 12.33
C LEU A 4 6.28 9.86 13.45
N LEU A 5 5.36 10.67 13.95
CA LEU A 5 4.48 10.30 15.06
C LEU A 5 3.15 9.75 14.53
N TYR A 6 2.77 8.56 14.97
CA TYR A 6 1.59 7.84 14.46
C TYR A 6 0.53 7.60 15.52
N GLN A 7 -0.72 7.60 15.04
CA GLN A 7 -1.91 7.18 15.79
C GLN A 7 -3.01 6.75 14.81
N ASN A 8 -3.60 5.56 15.00
CA ASN A 8 -4.81 5.10 14.27
C ASN A 8 -4.75 5.35 12.74
N SER A 9 -3.68 4.95 12.06
CA SER A 9 -3.45 5.19 10.63
C SER A 9 -3.35 6.67 10.22
N GLN A 10 -3.03 7.54 11.17
CA GLN A 10 -2.72 8.95 10.94
C GLN A 10 -1.27 9.24 11.31
N ILE A 11 -0.71 10.25 10.68
CA ILE A 11 0.60 10.84 10.99
C ILE A 11 0.43 12.27 11.43
N LEU A 12 1.24 12.71 12.39
CA LEU A 12 1.29 14.11 12.81
C LEU A 12 2.11 14.92 11.82
N LEU A 13 1.51 15.95 11.24
CA LEU A 13 2.20 16.89 10.35
C LEU A 13 2.10 18.30 10.92
N GLN A 14 3.12 19.11 10.64
CA GLN A 14 3.12 20.53 10.91
C GLN A 14 2.53 21.27 9.72
N LYS A 15 1.56 22.14 9.98
CA LYS A 15 0.93 23.00 8.97
C LYS A 15 1.62 24.35 8.90
N GLU A 16 2.02 24.75 7.70
CA GLU A 16 2.58 26.07 7.40
C GLU A 16 1.81 26.71 6.25
N GLY A 17 0.84 27.56 6.60
CA GLY A 17 -0.07 28.13 5.62
C GLY A 17 -0.91 27.07 4.91
N VAL A 18 -0.61 26.80 3.63
CA VAL A 18 -1.27 25.78 2.79
C VAL A 18 -0.44 24.50 2.66
N SER A 19 0.81 24.48 3.13
CA SER A 19 1.72 23.34 3.03
C SER A 19 1.84 22.58 4.33
N TYR A 20 2.35 21.34 4.22
CA TYR A 20 2.58 20.45 5.35
C TYR A 20 4.00 19.91 5.29
N GLN A 21 4.58 19.71 6.46
CA GLN A 21 5.91 19.10 6.62
C GLN A 21 5.95 18.19 7.84
N LEU A 22 7.00 17.35 7.92
CA LEU A 22 7.26 16.58 9.13
C LEU A 22 7.66 17.50 10.29
N PRO A 23 7.20 17.22 11.52
CA PRO A 23 7.68 17.93 12.70
C PRO A 23 9.20 17.78 12.86
N GLU A 24 9.90 18.89 13.01
CA GLU A 24 11.32 18.93 13.31
C GLU A 24 11.55 19.40 14.75
N SER A 25 12.32 18.64 15.53
CA SER A 25 12.56 18.91 16.94
C SER A 25 13.78 18.13 17.44
N ASP A 26 14.33 18.50 18.59
CA ASP A 26 15.37 17.76 19.30
C ASP A 26 14.80 16.63 20.16
N THR A 27 13.53 16.74 20.54
CA THR A 27 12.81 15.75 21.36
C THR A 27 11.41 15.47 20.78
N PRO A 28 10.80 14.30 21.06
CA PRO A 28 9.44 14.02 20.60
C PRO A 28 8.44 15.06 21.12
N LEU A 29 7.57 15.57 20.25
CA LEU A 29 6.54 16.56 20.59
C LEU A 29 5.45 16.00 21.52
N LEU A 30 5.28 14.69 21.54
CA LEU A 30 4.31 13.95 22.35
C LEU A 30 5.00 12.76 22.98
N PRO A 31 4.51 12.26 24.15
CA PRO A 31 5.01 11.02 24.74
C PRO A 31 4.86 9.85 23.77
N ILE A 32 5.96 9.13 23.54
CA ILE A 32 6.03 8.01 22.59
C ILE A 32 6.23 6.67 23.27
N ARG A 33 5.87 5.61 22.55
CA ARG A 33 6.28 4.22 22.85
C ARG A 33 7.69 3.97 22.32
N HIS A 34 7.98 2.70 22.04
CA HIS A 34 9.19 2.31 21.33
C HIS A 34 9.33 3.09 20.01
N SER A 35 10.56 3.46 19.65
CA SER A 35 10.85 4.23 18.43
C SER A 35 11.82 3.48 17.52
N PHE A 36 11.71 3.76 16.23
CA PHE A 36 12.57 3.27 15.17
C PHE A 36 13.36 4.43 14.56
N SER A 37 14.68 4.28 14.45
CA SER A 37 15.52 5.22 13.71
C SER A 37 15.50 4.86 12.23
N LEU A 38 15.13 5.83 11.37
CA LEU A 38 15.02 5.67 9.93
C LEU A 38 15.82 6.76 9.24
N THR A 39 16.20 6.50 7.99
CA THR A 39 16.79 7.51 7.11
C THR A 39 15.89 7.64 5.88
N ALA A 40 15.48 8.87 5.57
CA ALA A 40 14.77 9.15 4.33
C ALA A 40 15.70 8.95 3.12
N PRO A 41 15.18 8.68 1.91
CA PRO A 41 16.00 8.57 0.70
C PRO A 41 16.85 9.82 0.40
N SER A 42 16.40 10.98 0.86
CA SER A 42 17.10 12.28 0.77
C SER A 42 18.20 12.47 1.83
N GLY A 43 18.35 11.50 2.77
CA GLY A 43 19.42 11.47 3.77
C GLY A 43 19.03 11.99 5.16
N GLU A 44 17.82 12.52 5.34
CA GLU A 44 17.36 13.05 6.62
C GLU A 44 17.13 11.91 7.65
N LEU A 45 17.56 12.15 8.87
CA LEU A 45 17.31 11.26 10.00
C LEU A 45 15.89 11.48 10.55
N CYS A 46 15.17 10.38 10.69
CA CYS A 46 13.78 10.34 11.15
C CYS A 46 13.63 9.38 12.34
N VAL A 47 12.73 9.70 13.25
CA VAL A 47 12.33 8.83 14.35
C VAL A 47 10.83 8.51 14.20
N ALA A 48 10.52 7.24 13.97
CA ALA A 48 9.14 6.75 13.83
C ALA A 48 8.65 6.13 15.14
N ALA A 49 7.49 6.54 15.65
CA ALA A 49 6.92 6.00 16.89
C ALA A 49 5.39 6.19 16.94
N ASN A 50 4.72 5.27 17.65
CA ASN A 50 3.35 5.49 18.09
C ASN A 50 3.33 6.40 19.34
N VAL A 51 2.43 7.36 19.36
CA VAL A 51 2.22 8.20 20.53
C VAL A 51 1.45 7.46 21.62
N LEU A 52 1.70 7.83 22.89
CA LEU A 52 0.95 7.32 24.04
C LEU A 52 -0.37 8.05 24.22
N THR A 53 -0.35 9.36 24.00
CA THR A 53 -1.51 10.26 24.10
C THR A 53 -1.56 11.17 22.89
N PRO A 54 -2.69 11.23 22.18
CA PRO A 54 -2.78 11.99 20.92
C PRO A 54 -3.22 13.44 21.10
N GLN A 55 -3.45 13.89 22.33
CA GLN A 55 -3.95 15.23 22.60
C GLN A 55 -2.90 16.28 22.21
N LEU A 56 -3.29 17.15 21.29
CA LEU A 56 -2.50 18.32 20.91
C LEU A 56 -2.92 19.53 21.75
N PRO A 57 -2.00 20.45 22.07
CA PRO A 57 -2.34 21.73 22.68
C PRO A 57 -3.35 22.49 21.83
N GLN A 58 -4.18 23.33 22.48
CA GLN A 58 -5.05 24.25 21.75
C GLN A 58 -4.20 25.20 20.90
N GLN A 59 -4.64 25.50 19.67
CA GLN A 59 -3.94 26.32 18.69
C GLN A 59 -2.57 25.74 18.26
N SER A 60 -2.45 24.42 18.29
CA SER A 60 -1.27 23.72 17.77
C SER A 60 -1.12 23.92 16.26
N PRO A 61 0.10 24.15 15.74
CA PRO A 61 0.35 24.13 14.30
C PRO A 61 0.35 22.69 13.72
N TYR A 62 0.15 21.69 14.57
CA TYR A 62 0.19 20.28 14.18
C TYR A 62 -1.21 19.72 13.97
N GLU A 63 -1.37 18.89 12.95
CA GLU A 63 -2.62 18.21 12.60
C GLU A 63 -2.39 16.71 12.39
N TRP A 64 -3.37 15.88 12.81
CA TRP A 64 -3.40 14.46 12.48
C TRP A 64 -3.96 14.26 11.08
N ILE A 65 -3.11 13.78 10.17
CA ILE A 65 -3.45 13.56 8.76
C ILE A 65 -3.44 12.06 8.47
N GLY A 66 -4.44 11.57 7.75
CA GLY A 66 -4.47 10.19 7.28
C GLY A 66 -3.24 9.86 6.42
N ILE A 67 -2.59 8.70 6.64
CA ILE A 67 -1.36 8.33 5.89
C ILE A 67 -1.59 8.38 4.38
N ARG A 68 -2.76 7.96 3.88
CA ARG A 68 -3.09 8.05 2.45
C ARG A 68 -3.17 9.50 1.95
N GLN A 69 -3.75 10.40 2.75
CA GLN A 69 -3.87 11.82 2.42
C GLN A 69 -2.49 12.52 2.45
N ALA A 70 -1.58 12.08 3.32
CA ALA A 70 -0.23 12.62 3.41
C ALA A 70 0.58 12.46 2.11
N TYR A 71 0.19 11.52 1.21
CA TYR A 71 0.80 11.36 -0.11
C TYR A 71 0.70 12.62 -0.96
N ASP A 72 -0.45 13.29 -0.93
CA ASP A 72 -0.69 14.50 -1.73
C ASP A 72 -0.09 15.78 -1.09
N LEU A 73 0.36 15.67 0.17
CA LEU A 73 0.84 16.77 0.99
C LEU A 73 2.36 16.80 1.18
N LEU A 74 3.03 15.66 0.98
CA LEU A 74 4.46 15.51 1.24
C LEU A 74 5.24 15.17 -0.03
N PRO A 75 6.53 15.56 -0.13
CA PRO A 75 7.41 15.07 -1.19
C PRO A 75 7.47 13.53 -1.21
N ALA A 76 7.60 12.94 -2.40
CA ALA A 76 7.59 11.49 -2.58
C ALA A 76 8.68 10.77 -1.75
N SER A 77 9.89 11.35 -1.63
CA SER A 77 10.98 10.81 -0.82
C SER A 77 10.63 10.77 0.68
N ILE A 78 9.95 11.81 1.17
CA ILE A 78 9.48 11.87 2.56
C ILE A 78 8.32 10.89 2.77
N TYR A 79 7.40 10.80 1.81
CA TYR A 79 6.29 9.84 1.93
C TYR A 79 6.76 8.39 2.02
N GLN A 80 7.87 8.02 1.35
CA GLN A 80 8.44 6.68 1.47
C GLN A 80 8.86 6.33 2.90
N VAL A 81 9.51 7.23 3.62
CA VAL A 81 9.88 6.99 5.02
C VAL A 81 8.66 7.02 5.95
N VAL A 82 7.64 7.82 5.63
CA VAL A 82 6.35 7.79 6.35
C VAL A 82 5.70 6.40 6.24
N VAL A 83 5.65 5.81 5.05
CA VAL A 83 5.11 4.45 4.84
C VAL A 83 5.87 3.41 5.65
N LYS A 84 7.21 3.42 5.57
CA LYS A 84 8.06 2.49 6.33
C LYS A 84 7.85 2.63 7.84
N GLY A 85 7.79 3.86 8.34
CA GLY A 85 7.54 4.13 9.77
C GLY A 85 6.17 3.63 10.22
N ALA A 86 5.14 3.80 9.38
CA ALA A 86 3.78 3.33 9.67
C ALA A 86 3.71 1.81 9.80
N GLU A 87 4.35 1.06 8.89
CA GLU A 87 4.38 -0.41 8.95
C GLU A 87 5.16 -0.93 10.15
N LEU A 88 6.31 -0.32 10.48
CA LEU A 88 7.09 -0.70 11.66
C LEU A 88 6.36 -0.42 12.97
N THR A 89 5.72 0.74 13.09
CA THR A 89 4.95 1.11 14.29
C THR A 89 3.68 0.27 14.44
N TYR A 90 3.04 -0.12 13.33
CA TYR A 90 1.94 -1.08 13.33
C TYR A 90 2.41 -2.45 13.83
N TRP A 91 3.51 -2.99 13.27
CA TRP A 91 4.08 -4.25 13.72
C TRP A 91 4.46 -4.23 15.19
N GLU A 92 5.10 -3.17 15.67
CA GLU A 92 5.45 -3.00 17.08
C GLU A 92 4.20 -3.08 17.98
N ALA A 93 3.14 -2.40 17.60
CA ALA A 93 1.90 -2.34 18.37
C ALA A 93 1.14 -3.68 18.40
N THR A 94 1.23 -4.48 17.34
CA THR A 94 0.46 -5.73 17.18
C THR A 94 1.24 -7.00 17.52
N THR A 95 2.57 -6.98 17.47
CA THR A 95 3.43 -8.13 17.75
C THR A 95 4.02 -8.04 19.14
N LYS A 96 3.21 -8.35 20.15
CA LYS A 96 3.59 -8.23 21.56
C LYS A 96 3.90 -9.58 22.22
N TYR A 97 3.24 -10.65 21.80
CA TYR A 97 3.33 -11.97 22.40
C TYR A 97 3.81 -13.00 21.39
N CYS A 98 4.57 -13.97 21.91
CA CYS A 98 5.04 -15.11 21.12
C CYS A 98 3.86 -15.98 20.65
N GLY A 99 3.67 -16.11 19.36
CA GLY A 99 2.62 -16.96 18.77
C GLY A 99 2.76 -18.46 19.06
N SER A 100 3.91 -18.90 19.65
CA SER A 100 4.16 -20.31 19.98
C SER A 100 3.95 -20.64 21.44
N CYS A 101 4.27 -19.73 22.37
CA CYS A 101 4.22 -20.02 23.81
C CYS A 101 3.55 -18.94 24.65
N GLY A 102 3.01 -17.89 24.04
CA GLY A 102 2.28 -16.82 24.70
C GLY A 102 3.13 -15.85 25.54
N SER A 103 4.45 -16.03 25.66
CA SER A 103 5.30 -15.14 26.45
C SER A 103 5.44 -13.77 25.78
N LEU A 104 5.62 -12.72 26.58
CA LEU A 104 5.90 -11.38 26.08
C LEU A 104 7.20 -11.41 25.26
N LEU A 105 7.21 -10.74 24.13
CA LEU A 105 8.38 -10.61 23.26
C LEU A 105 9.24 -9.43 23.74
N GLU A 106 10.55 -9.57 23.59
CA GLU A 106 11.54 -8.53 23.88
C GLU A 106 12.19 -8.06 22.58
N GLN A 107 12.55 -6.78 22.52
CA GLN A 107 13.31 -6.24 21.37
C GLN A 107 14.66 -6.96 21.28
N HIS A 108 15.02 -7.40 20.06
CA HIS A 108 16.26 -8.13 19.83
C HIS A 108 17.22 -7.38 18.89
N THR A 109 16.70 -6.87 17.78
CA THR A 109 17.42 -5.97 16.86
C THR A 109 16.53 -4.75 16.57
N ASP A 110 16.99 -3.82 15.75
CA ASP A 110 16.22 -2.64 15.38
C ASP A 110 14.84 -2.99 14.76
N ILE A 111 14.74 -4.16 14.09
CA ILE A 111 13.54 -4.61 13.37
C ILE A 111 13.14 -6.05 13.74
N SER A 112 13.59 -6.61 14.87
CA SER A 112 13.14 -7.94 15.31
C SER A 112 12.90 -8.00 16.80
N LYS A 113 11.99 -8.89 17.20
CA LYS A 113 11.71 -9.26 18.59
C LYS A 113 12.03 -10.74 18.81
N ARG A 114 12.49 -11.09 20.00
CA ARG A 114 12.78 -12.47 20.38
C ARG A 114 11.98 -12.86 21.61
N CYS A 115 11.53 -14.10 21.63
CA CYS A 115 10.86 -14.68 22.78
C CYS A 115 11.93 -15.09 23.82
N PRO A 116 11.91 -14.56 25.06
CA PRO A 116 12.88 -14.95 26.07
C PRO A 116 12.73 -16.42 26.53
N LYS A 117 11.54 -17.02 26.38
CA LYS A 117 11.23 -18.39 26.79
C LYS A 117 11.61 -19.44 25.74
N CYS A 118 11.16 -19.31 24.48
CA CYS A 118 11.38 -20.31 23.43
C CYS A 118 12.40 -19.88 22.37
N GLN A 119 13.02 -18.73 22.53
CA GLN A 119 14.07 -18.16 21.66
C GLN A 119 13.64 -17.93 20.20
N ARG A 120 12.36 -18.07 19.88
CA ARG A 120 11.84 -17.78 18.54
C ARG A 120 11.90 -16.29 18.25
N GLU A 121 12.34 -15.95 17.06
CA GLU A 121 12.48 -14.57 16.59
C GLU A 121 11.35 -14.19 15.64
N PHE A 122 10.93 -12.92 15.66
CA PHE A 122 9.82 -12.37 14.91
C PHE A 122 10.25 -11.07 14.24
N TRP A 123 9.97 -10.96 12.95
CA TRP A 123 10.20 -9.78 12.10
C TRP A 123 8.89 -9.18 11.63
N PRO A 124 8.89 -7.92 11.13
CA PRO A 124 7.73 -7.35 10.44
C PRO A 124 7.28 -8.27 9.31
N ALA A 125 6.00 -8.63 9.32
CA ALA A 125 5.39 -9.46 8.29
C ALA A 125 4.58 -8.57 7.33
N LEU A 126 4.73 -8.82 6.02
CA LEU A 126 3.95 -8.17 4.97
C LEU A 126 2.97 -9.20 4.39
N ALA A 127 1.70 -8.82 4.26
CA ALA A 127 0.77 -9.58 3.45
C ALA A 127 1.03 -9.23 1.96
N LEU A 128 1.27 -10.26 1.15
CA LEU A 128 1.49 -10.09 -0.29
C LEU A 128 0.14 -10.03 -1.00
N ALA A 129 -0.04 -9.04 -1.86
CA ALA A 129 -1.20 -8.93 -2.73
C ALA A 129 -0.78 -8.66 -4.17
N VAL A 130 -1.46 -9.27 -5.12
CA VAL A 130 -1.25 -9.05 -6.54
C VAL A 130 -2.32 -8.13 -7.10
N ILE A 131 -1.99 -7.38 -8.16
CA ILE A 131 -2.92 -6.53 -8.90
C ILE A 131 -2.54 -6.53 -10.37
N VAL A 132 -3.54 -6.54 -11.27
CA VAL A 132 -3.28 -6.68 -12.70
C VAL A 132 -4.10 -5.76 -13.60
N ALA A 133 -3.42 -5.13 -14.56
CA ALA A 133 -4.05 -4.48 -15.70
C ALA A 133 -4.23 -5.53 -16.83
N ILE A 134 -5.49 -5.94 -17.06
CA ILE A 134 -5.84 -6.94 -18.06
C ILE A 134 -6.36 -6.22 -19.29
N THR A 135 -5.72 -6.43 -20.43
CA THR A 135 -6.11 -5.81 -21.70
C THR A 135 -6.63 -6.84 -22.71
N ARG A 136 -7.46 -6.38 -23.62
CA ARG A 136 -7.90 -7.13 -24.80
C ARG A 136 -7.97 -6.23 -26.05
N ASN A 137 -8.30 -6.81 -27.21
CA ASN A 137 -8.42 -6.09 -28.47
C ASN A 137 -7.16 -5.27 -28.78
N GLU A 138 -5.96 -5.93 -28.73
CA GLU A 138 -4.68 -5.28 -28.99
C GLU A 138 -4.38 -4.11 -28.04
N GLY A 139 -4.77 -4.24 -26.77
CA GLY A 139 -4.56 -3.21 -25.75
C GLY A 139 -5.54 -2.04 -25.79
N LYS A 140 -6.57 -2.09 -26.63
CA LYS A 140 -7.55 -0.99 -26.75
C LYS A 140 -8.53 -0.92 -25.59
N GLU A 141 -8.80 -2.05 -24.94
CA GLU A 141 -9.72 -2.15 -23.81
C GLU A 141 -9.01 -2.68 -22.57
N LEU A 142 -9.35 -2.12 -21.41
CA LEU A 142 -8.87 -2.49 -20.09
C LEU A 142 -10.03 -3.01 -19.25
N LEU A 143 -9.85 -4.15 -18.57
CA LEU A 143 -10.81 -4.63 -17.60
C LEU A 143 -10.69 -3.82 -16.31
N MET A 144 -11.79 -3.22 -15.90
CA MET A 144 -11.87 -2.48 -14.64
C MET A 144 -13.06 -2.96 -13.81
N VAL A 145 -12.87 -2.99 -12.50
CA VAL A 145 -13.84 -3.51 -11.53
C VAL A 145 -14.05 -2.52 -10.38
N GLN A 146 -15.21 -2.59 -9.76
CA GLN A 146 -15.55 -1.82 -8.57
C GLN A 146 -15.80 -2.77 -7.40
N ALA A 147 -14.86 -2.85 -6.47
CA ALA A 147 -14.99 -3.68 -5.29
C ALA A 147 -16.08 -3.14 -4.33
N ARG A 148 -16.79 -4.04 -3.64
CA ARG A 148 -17.85 -3.68 -2.69
C ARG A 148 -17.36 -2.87 -1.50
N ASN A 149 -16.12 -3.08 -1.09
CA ASN A 149 -15.49 -2.36 0.02
C ASN A 149 -14.96 -0.96 -0.35
N PHE A 150 -15.01 -0.56 -1.62
CA PHE A 150 -14.63 0.79 -2.02
C PHE A 150 -15.63 1.82 -1.52
N LYS A 151 -15.13 2.83 -0.78
CA LYS A 151 -15.95 3.91 -0.23
C LYS A 151 -16.34 4.99 -1.26
N GLY A 152 -15.72 4.98 -2.43
CA GLY A 152 -15.95 5.94 -3.52
C GLY A 152 -16.58 5.29 -4.75
N ASP A 153 -17.04 6.11 -5.69
CA ASP A 153 -17.55 5.67 -7.00
C ASP A 153 -16.41 5.71 -8.03
N TYR A 154 -15.39 4.88 -7.79
CA TYR A 154 -14.27 4.69 -8.73
C TYR A 154 -14.09 3.21 -9.04
N TYR A 155 -13.53 2.94 -10.21
CA TYR A 155 -13.16 1.61 -10.66
C TYR A 155 -11.67 1.40 -10.45
N GLY A 156 -11.29 0.24 -9.96
CA GLY A 156 -9.92 -0.24 -9.85
C GLY A 156 -9.63 -1.37 -10.82
N LEU A 157 -8.61 -2.12 -10.50
CA LEU A 157 -8.19 -3.32 -11.21
C LEU A 157 -8.43 -4.54 -10.31
N VAL A 158 -8.46 -5.73 -10.89
CA VAL A 158 -8.54 -7.00 -10.15
C VAL A 158 -7.30 -7.13 -9.26
N ALA A 159 -7.52 -7.43 -7.98
CA ALA A 159 -6.46 -7.52 -6.98
C ALA A 159 -6.88 -8.39 -5.81
N GLY A 160 -6.00 -9.30 -5.37
CA GLY A 160 -6.25 -10.14 -4.21
C GLY A 160 -4.98 -10.58 -3.51
N PHE A 161 -5.14 -11.30 -2.39
CA PHE A 161 -4.02 -11.75 -1.59
C PHE A 161 -3.44 -13.07 -2.14
N VAL A 162 -2.11 -13.19 -2.02
CA VAL A 162 -1.41 -14.45 -2.30
C VAL A 162 -1.68 -15.42 -1.16
N GLU A 163 -2.13 -16.62 -1.48
CA GLU A 163 -2.36 -17.68 -0.51
C GLU A 163 -1.09 -18.52 -0.27
N THR A 164 -1.11 -19.26 0.86
CA THR A 164 0.04 -20.12 1.22
C THR A 164 0.25 -21.21 0.18
N GLY A 165 1.43 -21.25 -0.41
CA GLY A 165 1.81 -22.25 -1.41
C GLY A 165 1.66 -21.79 -2.86
N GLU A 166 1.10 -20.61 -3.11
CA GLU A 166 0.97 -20.04 -4.44
C GLU A 166 2.23 -19.25 -4.85
N THR A 167 2.52 -19.27 -6.13
CA THR A 167 3.34 -18.25 -6.79
C THR A 167 2.51 -16.98 -7.04
N LEU A 168 3.15 -15.86 -7.35
CA LEU A 168 2.44 -14.61 -7.67
C LEU A 168 1.57 -14.76 -8.92
N GLU A 169 2.04 -15.51 -9.91
CA GLU A 169 1.34 -15.78 -11.16
C GLU A 169 0.13 -16.69 -10.95
N GLU A 170 0.23 -17.70 -10.09
CA GLU A 170 -0.90 -18.57 -9.70
C GLU A 170 -1.97 -17.80 -8.94
N ALA A 171 -1.57 -17.00 -7.95
CA ALA A 171 -2.49 -16.12 -7.21
C ALA A 171 -3.23 -15.17 -8.17
N LEU A 172 -2.51 -14.59 -9.13
CA LEU A 172 -3.08 -13.69 -10.12
C LEU A 172 -4.13 -14.37 -11.00
N GLN A 173 -3.81 -15.58 -11.50
CA GLN A 173 -4.73 -16.37 -12.34
C GLN A 173 -5.97 -16.80 -11.55
N ARG A 174 -5.81 -17.21 -10.28
CA ARG A 174 -6.91 -17.58 -9.39
C ARG A 174 -7.83 -16.39 -9.14
N GLU A 175 -7.29 -15.24 -8.69
CA GLU A 175 -8.08 -14.03 -8.39
C GLU A 175 -8.85 -13.54 -9.62
N VAL A 176 -8.20 -13.50 -10.79
CA VAL A 176 -8.87 -13.10 -12.04
C VAL A 176 -9.99 -14.06 -12.39
N MET A 177 -9.77 -15.37 -12.25
CA MET A 177 -10.80 -16.38 -12.54
C MET A 177 -11.96 -16.29 -11.54
N GLU A 178 -11.68 -16.17 -10.24
CA GLU A 178 -12.70 -16.12 -9.19
C GLU A 178 -13.54 -14.85 -9.27
N GLU A 179 -12.91 -13.71 -9.41
CA GLU A 179 -13.60 -12.42 -9.42
C GLU A 179 -14.32 -12.12 -10.75
N THR A 180 -13.81 -12.64 -11.88
CA THR A 180 -14.27 -12.19 -13.19
C THR A 180 -14.63 -13.29 -14.19
N GLY A 181 -14.35 -14.57 -13.92
CA GLY A 181 -14.53 -15.66 -14.86
C GLY A 181 -13.60 -15.65 -16.09
N CYS A 182 -12.66 -14.69 -16.13
CA CYS A 182 -11.73 -14.53 -17.23
C CYS A 182 -10.45 -15.35 -17.05
N ARG A 183 -9.84 -15.76 -18.16
CA ARG A 183 -8.46 -16.30 -18.20
C ARG A 183 -7.53 -15.25 -18.75
N ILE A 184 -6.27 -15.31 -18.30
CA ILE A 184 -5.21 -14.37 -18.69
C ILE A 184 -3.97 -15.10 -19.18
N LYS A 185 -3.21 -14.44 -20.05
CA LYS A 185 -1.91 -14.87 -20.56
C LYS A 185 -0.93 -13.70 -20.62
N ASN A 186 0.31 -13.96 -21.01
CA ASN A 186 1.37 -12.96 -21.20
C ASN A 186 1.53 -12.08 -19.94
N ILE A 187 1.49 -12.71 -18.75
CA ILE A 187 1.66 -12.06 -17.46
C ILE A 187 3.09 -11.47 -17.40
N ARG A 188 3.18 -10.16 -17.12
CA ARG A 188 4.47 -9.46 -17.00
C ARG A 188 4.47 -8.61 -15.73
N TYR A 189 5.56 -8.69 -14.98
CA TYR A 189 5.78 -7.83 -13.82
C TYR A 189 5.86 -6.36 -14.25
N PHE A 190 5.11 -5.50 -13.55
CA PHE A 190 5.09 -4.06 -13.78
C PHE A 190 5.87 -3.29 -12.71
N GLY A 191 5.68 -3.64 -11.45
CA GLY A 191 6.29 -2.95 -10.32
C GLY A 191 5.65 -3.36 -9.00
N SER A 192 6.21 -2.90 -7.88
CA SER A 192 5.64 -3.15 -6.56
C SER A 192 5.54 -1.87 -5.76
N GLN A 193 4.69 -1.89 -4.73
CA GLN A 193 4.45 -0.74 -3.87
C GLN A 193 4.08 -1.18 -2.46
N PRO A 194 4.79 -0.69 -1.42
CA PRO A 194 4.34 -0.80 -0.03
C PRO A 194 2.95 -0.18 0.13
N TRP A 195 2.08 -0.88 0.88
CA TRP A 195 0.70 -0.48 1.09
C TRP A 195 0.36 -0.56 2.57
N PRO A 196 0.63 0.50 3.37
CA PRO A 196 0.58 0.50 4.84
C PRO A 196 -0.85 0.52 5.39
N TYR A 197 -1.73 -0.36 4.89
CA TYR A 197 -3.13 -0.46 5.29
C TYR A 197 -3.54 -1.93 5.52
N PRO A 198 -3.12 -2.55 6.64
CA PRO A 198 -2.16 -2.01 7.62
C PRO A 198 -0.69 -2.28 7.28
N SER A 199 -0.34 -3.37 6.58
CA SER A 199 1.04 -3.81 6.29
C SER A 199 1.04 -4.80 5.13
N ASN A 200 1.01 -4.28 3.90
CA ASN A 200 0.95 -5.09 2.68
C ASN A 200 2.03 -4.66 1.69
N LEU A 201 2.42 -5.60 0.82
CA LEU A 201 3.16 -5.30 -0.40
C LEU A 201 2.28 -5.64 -1.60
N MET A 202 1.91 -4.61 -2.37
CA MET A 202 1.22 -4.80 -3.65
C MET A 202 2.24 -5.09 -4.75
N VAL A 203 2.01 -6.15 -5.53
CA VAL A 203 2.84 -6.54 -6.69
C VAL A 203 1.97 -6.43 -7.94
N GLY A 204 2.34 -5.50 -8.84
CA GLY A 204 1.59 -5.15 -10.03
C GLY A 204 2.06 -5.87 -11.27
N PHE A 205 1.10 -6.29 -12.08
CA PHE A 205 1.32 -6.98 -13.35
C PHE A 205 0.48 -6.37 -14.47
N THR A 206 0.91 -6.61 -15.68
CA THR A 206 0.10 -6.48 -16.89
C THR A 206 -0.16 -7.87 -17.45
N ALA A 207 -1.32 -8.06 -18.09
CA ALA A 207 -1.68 -9.32 -18.73
C ALA A 207 -2.64 -9.07 -19.90
N GLU A 208 -2.79 -10.09 -20.75
CA GLU A 208 -3.75 -10.12 -21.83
C GLU A 208 -4.88 -11.10 -21.50
N TRP A 209 -6.10 -10.74 -21.86
CA TRP A 209 -7.23 -11.65 -21.80
C TRP A 209 -7.03 -12.85 -22.75
N ASP A 210 -7.31 -14.07 -22.25
CA ASP A 210 -7.15 -15.34 -22.96
C ASP A 210 -8.47 -16.14 -23.02
N GLY A 211 -9.61 -15.46 -22.89
CA GLY A 211 -10.93 -16.08 -22.97
C GLY A 211 -11.67 -16.08 -21.64
N GLY A 212 -12.85 -16.69 -21.64
CA GLY A 212 -13.85 -16.60 -20.56
C GLY A 212 -14.83 -15.45 -20.78
N GLU A 213 -16.05 -15.63 -20.32
CA GLU A 213 -17.06 -14.57 -20.26
C GLU A 213 -16.91 -13.80 -18.96
N LEU A 214 -17.07 -12.47 -19.04
CA LEU A 214 -17.02 -11.63 -17.85
C LEU A 214 -18.22 -11.93 -16.94
N GLN A 215 -17.96 -12.60 -15.83
CA GLN A 215 -18.91 -12.95 -14.79
C GLN A 215 -18.37 -12.46 -13.46
N LEU A 216 -18.94 -11.38 -12.95
CA LEU A 216 -18.45 -10.77 -11.71
C LEU A 216 -18.89 -11.58 -10.49
N GLN A 217 -17.95 -11.83 -9.58
CA GLN A 217 -18.24 -12.42 -8.28
C GLN A 217 -19.00 -11.40 -7.41
N GLU A 218 -20.30 -11.54 -7.31
CA GLU A 218 -21.18 -10.57 -6.64
C GLU A 218 -20.89 -10.35 -5.15
N SER A 219 -20.23 -11.31 -4.47
CA SER A 219 -19.80 -11.14 -3.08
C SER A 219 -18.72 -10.07 -2.90
N GLU A 220 -17.87 -9.86 -3.91
CA GLU A 220 -16.71 -8.96 -3.84
C GLU A 220 -16.85 -7.75 -4.75
N LEU A 221 -17.42 -7.94 -5.93
CA LEU A 221 -17.54 -6.89 -6.93
C LEU A 221 -18.98 -6.38 -7.06
N ARG A 222 -19.14 -5.06 -7.20
CA ARG A 222 -20.42 -4.42 -7.50
C ARG A 222 -20.65 -4.22 -8.98
N LYS A 223 -19.61 -3.84 -9.70
CA LYS A 223 -19.62 -3.52 -11.12
C LYS A 223 -18.28 -3.88 -11.74
N GLY A 224 -18.28 -4.10 -13.03
CA GLY A 224 -17.07 -4.31 -13.82
C GLY A 224 -17.39 -4.34 -15.30
N GLY A 225 -16.36 -4.15 -16.11
CA GLY A 225 -16.50 -4.13 -17.54
C GLY A 225 -15.21 -3.83 -18.27
N TRP A 226 -15.28 -3.93 -19.57
CA TRP A 226 -14.21 -3.54 -20.47
C TRP A 226 -14.39 -2.08 -20.89
N PHE A 227 -13.37 -1.27 -20.68
CA PHE A 227 -13.41 0.15 -20.94
C PHE A 227 -12.34 0.54 -21.95
N THR A 228 -12.70 1.40 -22.89
CA THR A 228 -11.75 2.08 -23.77
C THR A 228 -11.27 3.36 -23.10
N ARG A 229 -10.32 4.06 -23.74
CA ARG A 229 -9.84 5.36 -23.25
C ARG A 229 -10.94 6.42 -23.24
N GLU A 230 -11.85 6.34 -24.20
CA GLU A 230 -12.99 7.26 -24.36
C GLU A 230 -14.10 7.01 -23.34
N THR A 231 -14.24 5.77 -22.87
CA THR A 231 -15.28 5.35 -21.91
C THR A 231 -14.73 5.17 -20.49
N LEU A 232 -13.52 5.65 -20.23
CA LEU A 232 -12.86 5.49 -18.93
C LEU A 232 -13.74 6.01 -17.78
N PRO A 233 -14.03 5.18 -16.76
CA PRO A 233 -14.81 5.62 -15.60
C PRO A 233 -13.93 6.44 -14.63
N ASN A 234 -14.49 6.84 -13.49
CA ASN A 234 -13.68 7.39 -12.40
C ASN A 234 -12.62 6.39 -11.97
N ILE A 235 -11.37 6.82 -11.84
CA ILE A 235 -10.21 5.99 -11.53
C ILE A 235 -9.59 6.37 -10.17
N PRO A 236 -8.77 5.48 -9.55
CA PRO A 236 -8.16 5.74 -8.24
C PRO A 236 -7.23 6.95 -8.24
N GLY A 237 -6.98 7.51 -7.05
CA GLY A 237 -5.98 8.56 -6.84
C GLY A 237 -4.55 8.11 -7.16
N LYS A 238 -3.66 9.07 -7.41
CA LYS A 238 -2.27 8.86 -7.86
C LYS A 238 -1.39 8.06 -6.89
N VAL A 239 -1.77 7.94 -5.64
CA VAL A 239 -1.03 7.18 -4.61
C VAL A 239 -1.00 5.68 -4.89
N SER A 240 -1.99 5.13 -5.62
CA SER A 240 -2.17 3.69 -5.75
C SER A 240 -1.42 3.07 -6.92
N LEU A 241 -0.95 1.83 -6.77
CA LEU A 241 -0.37 1.04 -7.86
C LEU A 241 -1.39 0.78 -8.98
N ALA A 242 -2.69 0.65 -8.63
CA ALA A 242 -3.78 0.58 -9.62
C ALA A 242 -3.75 1.78 -10.57
N ARG A 243 -3.59 3.00 -10.03
CA ARG A 243 -3.52 4.20 -10.85
C ARG A 243 -2.28 4.23 -11.74
N LYS A 244 -1.13 3.81 -11.25
CA LYS A 244 0.10 3.72 -12.06
C LYS A 244 -0.05 2.75 -13.24
N LEU A 245 -0.69 1.60 -13.00
CA LEU A 245 -1.00 0.62 -14.05
C LEU A 245 -1.96 1.19 -15.09
N ILE A 246 -3.02 1.88 -14.65
CA ILE A 246 -4.00 2.53 -15.55
C ILE A 246 -3.32 3.64 -16.35
N ASP A 247 -2.53 4.50 -15.73
CA ASP A 247 -1.79 5.58 -16.41
C ASP A 247 -0.83 5.01 -17.46
N ALA A 248 -0.08 3.94 -17.14
CA ALA A 248 0.80 3.26 -18.10
C ALA A 248 0.03 2.69 -19.30
N TRP A 249 -1.16 2.12 -19.07
CA TRP A 249 -2.03 1.69 -20.19
C TRP A 249 -2.54 2.87 -21.00
N LEU A 250 -2.90 4.00 -20.41
CA LEU A 250 -3.30 5.21 -21.13
C LEU A 250 -2.19 5.75 -22.01
N ASP A 251 -0.95 5.74 -21.52
CA ASP A 251 0.24 6.26 -22.20
C ASP A 251 0.77 5.34 -23.31
N SER A 252 0.51 4.01 -23.24
CA SER A 252 1.08 3.00 -24.15
C SER A 252 0.73 3.16 -25.63
N THR A 253 -0.29 3.95 -25.97
CA THR A 253 -0.68 4.22 -27.37
C THR A 253 -0.12 5.51 -27.93
N GLN A 254 0.51 6.36 -27.10
CA GLN A 254 1.15 7.58 -27.58
C GLN A 254 2.55 7.32 -28.16
N ASN A 255 3.10 6.11 -27.95
CA ASN A 255 4.44 5.77 -28.44
C ASN A 255 4.54 4.28 -28.81
N PRO A 256 4.18 3.85 -30.06
CA PRO A 256 4.25 2.45 -30.49
C PRO A 256 5.68 1.89 -30.65
N GLN A 257 6.74 2.59 -30.26
CA GLN A 257 8.14 2.26 -30.56
C GLN A 257 9.07 2.08 -29.35
N SER A 258 8.64 1.58 -28.21
CA SER A 258 9.56 1.31 -27.09
C SER A 258 9.57 -0.11 -26.51
N ASP A 259 9.05 -1.11 -27.24
CA ASP A 259 9.16 -2.52 -26.82
C ASP A 259 10.18 -3.28 -27.66
N THR A 260 11.47 -2.87 -27.55
CA THR A 260 12.61 -3.71 -27.93
C THR A 260 13.79 -3.42 -26.99
N ARG A 261 13.74 -4.02 -25.79
CA ARG A 261 14.97 -4.45 -25.08
C ARG A 261 14.65 -5.48 -24.00
#